data_8ca5dad91c5f5d48c5d0d82acbfeff96
#
_entry.id   8ca5dad91c5f5d48c5d0d82acbfeff96
#
_cell.length_a   1.000
_cell.length_b   1.000
_cell.length_c   1.000
_cell.angle_alpha   90.00
_cell.angle_beta   90.00
_cell.angle_gamma   90.00
#
_symmetry.space_group_name_H-M   'P 1'
#
loop_
_entity.id
_entity.type
_entity.pdbx_description
1 polymer ?
#
loop_
_entity_poly.entity_id
_entity_poly.type
_entity_poly.pdbx_seq_one_letter_code
_entity_poly.pdbx_strand_id
1 'polypeptide(L)'
;MYRKKTYWNSTNRDLTILNILWDTGVPMTAAEIAEVRDDFTVNVVQPPLRKLLREKLIEVSDIIYSGKVLTRRFRPTMTREEFAASQVTEELQQTKAAFSAPSFVMAILKTETDKKKKLQEIQELEQLLEEYKKTL
;
A
#
# COMPACT_ATOMS: atom_id res chain seq x y z
N MET A 1 8.28 21.04 -14.87
CA MET A 1 8.65 20.34 -14.06
C MET A 1 7.82 19.22 -13.84
N TYR A 2 8.26 18.30 -13.65
CA TYR A 2 7.56 17.19 -13.50
C TYR A 2 7.13 17.08 -12.12
N ARG A 3 6.02 16.93 -11.89
CA ARG A 3 5.63 16.88 -10.67
C ARG A 3 5.29 15.62 -10.31
N LYS A 4 5.41 15.14 -9.65
CA LYS A 4 5.19 14.09 -9.25
C LYS A 4 4.05 13.77 -8.85
N LYS A 5 3.28 13.98 -9.09
CA LYS A 5 2.24 13.68 -8.65
C LYS A 5 1.86 12.42 -8.79
N THR A 6 1.55 11.91 -8.13
CA THR A 6 1.04 10.65 -8.26
C THR A 6 -0.42 10.71 -8.12
N TYR A 7 -1.06 9.67 -8.42
CA TYR A 7 -2.42 9.52 -8.42
C TYR A 7 -2.98 9.82 -7.08
N TRP A 8 -2.35 9.51 -6.00
CA TRP A 8 -2.90 9.84 -4.70
C TRP A 8 -2.00 10.75 -3.92
N ASN A 9 -1.11 11.38 -4.52
CA ASN A 9 -0.32 12.45 -3.94
C ASN A 9 0.14 12.14 -2.51
N SER A 10 0.72 10.99 -2.33
CA SER A 10 1.15 10.56 -1.01
C SER A 10 2.39 11.29 -0.53
N THR A 11 2.54 11.39 0.77
CA THR A 11 3.76 11.89 1.40
C THR A 11 4.43 10.73 2.12
N ASN A 12 5.67 10.92 2.52
CA ASN A 12 6.36 9.90 3.30
C ASN A 12 5.60 9.58 4.59
N ARG A 13 4.97 10.60 5.19
CA ARG A 13 4.21 10.40 6.42
C ARG A 13 3.00 9.52 6.21
N ASP A 14 2.28 9.74 5.10
CA ASP A 14 1.12 8.92 4.76
C ASP A 14 1.53 7.46 4.61
N LEU A 15 2.58 7.22 3.85
CA LEU A 15 3.05 5.86 3.61
C LEU A 15 3.59 5.24 4.88
N THR A 16 4.25 6.01 5.72
CA THR A 16 4.75 5.52 6.99
C THR A 16 3.60 5.02 7.87
N ILE A 17 2.50 5.77 7.92
CA ILE A 17 1.33 5.36 8.70
C ILE A 17 0.73 4.09 8.14
N LEU A 18 0.58 3.99 6.82
CA LEU A 18 0.09 2.76 6.21
C LEU A 18 0.98 1.58 6.55
N ASN A 19 2.30 1.76 6.48
CA ASN A 19 3.23 0.69 6.83
C ASN A 19 3.11 0.26 8.28
N ILE A 20 2.90 1.21 9.20
CA ILE A 20 2.69 0.89 10.60
C ILE A 20 1.44 0.01 10.76
N LEU A 21 0.36 0.38 10.09
CA LEU A 21 -0.88 -0.37 10.17
C LEU A 21 -0.75 -1.78 9.57
N TRP A 22 -0.05 -1.90 8.45
CA TRP A 22 0.19 -3.22 7.87
C TRP A 22 1.10 -4.07 8.75
N ASP A 23 2.18 -3.48 9.26
CA ASP A 23 3.13 -4.23 10.10
C ASP A 23 2.50 -4.70 11.40
N THR A 24 1.66 -3.88 11.99
CA THR A 24 1.01 -4.22 13.24
C THR A 24 -0.07 -5.29 13.04
N GLY A 25 -0.81 -5.18 11.96
CA GLY A 25 -1.83 -6.17 11.63
C GLY A 25 -3.09 -6.09 12.48
N VAL A 26 -3.22 -5.09 13.34
CA VAL A 26 -4.41 -4.88 14.15
C VAL A 26 -4.82 -3.42 14.07
N PRO A 27 -6.11 -3.11 14.29
CA PRO A 27 -6.55 -1.72 14.27
C PRO A 27 -5.87 -0.91 15.38
N MET A 28 -5.59 0.36 15.08
CA MET A 28 -4.86 1.23 16.00
C MET A 28 -5.53 2.60 16.11
N THR A 29 -5.44 3.19 17.30
CA THR A 29 -5.85 4.57 17.51
C THR A 29 -4.74 5.51 17.03
N ALA A 30 -5.07 6.79 16.87
CA ALA A 30 -4.06 7.79 16.51
C ALA A 30 -2.95 7.85 17.55
N ALA A 31 -3.28 7.73 18.83
CA ALA A 31 -2.28 7.75 19.88
C ALA A 31 -1.33 6.56 19.78
N GLU A 32 -1.88 5.38 19.50
CA GLU A 32 -1.06 4.18 19.34
C GLU A 32 -0.11 4.29 18.14
N ILE A 33 -0.61 4.85 17.04
CA ILE A 33 0.22 5.07 15.87
C ILE A 33 1.36 6.03 16.20
N ALA A 34 1.04 7.09 16.94
CA ALA A 34 2.05 8.09 17.31
C ALA A 34 3.14 7.50 18.19
N GLU A 35 2.81 6.49 18.99
CA GLU A 35 3.80 5.86 19.88
C GLU A 35 4.84 5.03 19.17
N VAL A 36 4.60 4.69 17.91
CA VAL A 36 5.52 3.82 17.17
C VAL A 36 6.83 4.54 16.82
N ARG A 37 6.76 5.87 16.64
CA ARG A 37 7.93 6.64 16.25
C ARG A 37 8.13 7.82 17.18
N ASP A 38 9.38 8.10 17.51
CA ASP A 38 9.72 9.20 18.41
C ASP A 38 9.35 10.55 17.82
N ASP A 39 9.37 10.67 16.49
CA ASP A 39 9.06 11.94 15.82
C ASP A 39 7.58 12.14 15.55
N PHE A 40 6.72 11.19 15.97
CA PHE A 40 5.28 11.32 15.80
C PHE A 40 4.63 11.77 17.09
N THR A 41 3.65 12.65 16.94
CA THR A 41 2.71 13.00 18.00
C THR A 41 1.31 12.82 17.45
N VAL A 42 0.30 12.86 18.31
CA VAL A 42 -1.08 12.77 17.85
C VAL A 42 -1.39 13.86 16.84
N ASN A 43 -0.91 15.09 17.10
CA ASN A 43 -1.14 16.20 16.19
C ASN A 43 -0.48 15.99 14.82
N VAL A 44 0.64 15.29 14.79
CA VAL A 44 1.36 15.02 13.55
C VAL A 44 0.66 13.93 12.73
N VAL A 45 0.06 12.93 13.39
CA VAL A 45 -0.57 11.85 12.64
C VAL A 45 -2.02 12.15 12.24
N GLN A 46 -2.67 13.10 12.89
CA GLN A 46 -4.07 13.40 12.59
C GLN A 46 -4.34 13.84 11.15
N PRO A 47 -3.61 14.82 10.59
CA PRO A 47 -3.87 15.22 9.20
C PRO A 47 -3.68 14.11 8.18
N PRO A 48 -2.59 13.31 8.23
CA PRO A 48 -2.48 12.19 7.31
C PRO A 48 -3.58 11.15 7.49
N LEU A 49 -4.02 10.90 8.73
CA LEU A 49 -5.12 9.97 8.95
C LEU A 49 -6.39 10.45 8.28
N ARG A 50 -6.69 11.75 8.39
CA ARG A 50 -7.87 12.32 7.72
C ARG A 50 -7.74 12.18 6.21
N LYS A 51 -6.55 12.40 5.67
CA LYS A 51 -6.32 12.27 4.24
C LYS A 51 -6.52 10.83 3.79
N LEU A 52 -5.95 9.87 4.53
CA LEU A 52 -6.08 8.45 4.19
C LEU A 52 -7.53 7.98 4.25
N LEU A 53 -8.31 8.49 5.22
CA LEU A 53 -9.74 8.21 5.29
C LEU A 53 -10.47 8.76 4.06
N ARG A 54 -10.15 9.98 3.69
CA ARG A 54 -10.77 10.65 2.55
C ARG A 54 -10.47 9.90 1.25
N GLU A 55 -9.24 9.39 1.13
CA GLU A 55 -8.82 8.60 -0.03
C GLU A 55 -9.28 7.15 0.04
N LYS A 56 -9.93 6.78 1.14
CA LYS A 56 -10.44 5.42 1.35
C LYS A 56 -9.35 4.36 1.40
N LEU A 57 -8.17 4.74 1.81
CA LEU A 57 -7.06 3.81 2.00
C LEU A 57 -7.05 3.20 3.39
N ILE A 58 -7.71 3.86 4.34
CA ILE A 58 -7.98 3.31 5.67
C ILE A 58 -9.45 3.51 5.98
N GLU A 59 -9.91 2.80 6.99
CA GLU A 59 -11.28 2.94 7.46
C GLU A 59 -11.28 2.84 8.97
N VAL A 60 -12.38 3.31 9.59
CA VAL A 60 -12.57 3.16 11.03
C VAL A 60 -13.02 1.73 11.27
N SER A 61 -12.20 0.98 12.00
CA SER A 61 -12.51 -0.40 12.33
C SER A 61 -13.58 -0.47 13.43
N ASP A 62 -13.40 0.32 14.47
CA ASP A 62 -14.33 0.40 15.58
C ASP A 62 -14.00 1.63 16.42
N ILE A 63 -14.79 1.83 17.47
CA ILE A 63 -14.60 2.93 18.40
C ILE A 63 -14.48 2.31 19.79
N ILE A 64 -13.43 2.69 20.50
CA ILE A 64 -13.18 2.18 21.84
C ILE A 64 -13.03 3.34 22.82
N TYR A 65 -13.08 3.01 24.10
CA TYR A 65 -12.75 3.99 25.12
C TYR A 65 -11.24 3.99 25.34
N SER A 66 -10.65 5.18 25.35
CA SER A 66 -9.27 5.37 25.76
C SER A 66 -9.37 6.25 27.00
N GLY A 67 -9.29 5.62 28.16
CA GLY A 67 -9.65 6.30 29.40
C GLY A 67 -11.14 6.60 29.39
N LYS A 68 -11.50 7.88 29.45
CA LYS A 68 -12.89 8.31 29.45
C LYS A 68 -13.35 8.86 28.12
N VAL A 69 -12.50 8.80 27.10
CA VAL A 69 -12.79 9.39 25.79
C VAL A 69 -12.98 8.32 24.76
N LEU A 70 -14.04 8.45 23.95
CA LEU A 70 -14.25 7.56 22.83
C LEU A 70 -13.24 7.91 21.75
N THR A 71 -12.58 6.92 21.20
CA THR A 71 -11.59 7.13 20.18
C THR A 71 -11.72 6.06 19.09
N ARG A 72 -11.40 6.45 17.86
CA ARG A 72 -11.52 5.57 16.70
C ARG A 72 -10.25 4.76 16.54
N ARG A 73 -10.40 3.51 16.11
CA ARG A 73 -9.28 2.70 15.67
C ARG A 73 -9.36 2.55 14.16
N PHE A 74 -8.20 2.59 13.52
CA PHE A 74 -8.11 2.59 12.07
C PHE A 74 -7.45 1.32 11.58
N ARG A 75 -7.85 0.88 10.41
CA ARG A 75 -7.20 -0.25 9.73
C ARG A 75 -7.11 0.05 8.23
N PRO A 76 -6.14 -0.57 7.52
CA PRO A 76 -6.08 -0.37 6.07
C PRO A 76 -7.26 -1.06 5.39
N THR A 77 -7.66 -0.53 4.24
CA THR A 77 -8.74 -1.13 3.46
C THR A 77 -8.23 -2.15 2.47
N MET A 78 -6.92 -2.23 2.28
CA MET A 78 -6.31 -3.16 1.34
C MET A 78 -4.98 -3.61 1.89
N THR A 79 -4.45 -4.70 1.35
CA THR A 79 -3.15 -5.20 1.74
C THR A 79 -2.04 -4.35 1.14
N ARG A 80 -0.83 -4.52 1.68
CA ARG A 80 0.35 -3.84 1.13
C ARG A 80 0.56 -4.19 -0.34
N GLU A 81 0.36 -5.46 -0.68
CA GLU A 81 0.53 -5.93 -2.06
C GLU A 81 -0.52 -5.33 -2.98
N GLU A 82 -1.77 -5.26 -2.52
CA GLU A 82 -2.83 -4.63 -3.30
C GLU A 82 -2.56 -3.15 -3.52
N PHE A 83 -2.05 -2.48 -2.49
CA PHE A 83 -1.71 -1.07 -2.61
C PHE A 83 -0.59 -0.87 -3.63
N ALA A 84 0.47 -1.67 -3.55
CA ALA A 84 1.58 -1.58 -4.50
C ALA A 84 1.10 -1.80 -5.93
N ALA A 85 0.24 -2.80 -6.13
CA ALA A 85 -0.30 -3.09 -7.46
C ALA A 85 -1.13 -1.93 -7.98
N SER A 86 -1.93 -1.29 -7.12
CA SER A 86 -2.75 -0.16 -7.54
C SER A 86 -1.89 1.04 -7.94
N GLN A 87 -0.76 1.24 -7.25
CA GLN A 87 0.17 2.31 -7.59
C GLN A 87 0.76 2.11 -8.98
N VAL A 88 1.17 0.88 -9.28
CA VAL A 88 1.73 0.55 -10.59
C VAL A 88 0.69 0.75 -11.68
N THR A 89 -0.53 0.28 -11.46
CA THR A 89 -1.61 0.40 -12.44
C THR A 89 -1.89 1.87 -12.75
N GLU A 90 -1.96 2.71 -11.73
CA GLU A 90 -2.19 4.13 -11.94
C GLU A 90 -1.05 4.80 -12.68
N GLU A 91 0.17 4.42 -12.37
CA GLU A 91 1.33 4.96 -13.07
C GLU A 91 1.27 4.63 -14.56
N LEU A 92 0.92 3.40 -14.90
CA LEU A 92 0.78 3.00 -16.30
C LEU A 92 -0.31 3.80 -17.01
N GLN A 93 -1.42 4.02 -16.34
CA GLN A 93 -2.52 4.80 -16.91
C GLN A 93 -2.12 6.26 -17.12
N GLN A 94 -1.40 6.83 -16.17
CA GLN A 94 -0.99 8.22 -16.24
C GLN A 94 0.02 8.47 -17.34
N THR A 95 0.95 7.56 -17.52
CA THR A 95 1.97 7.72 -18.56
C THR A 95 1.42 7.47 -19.94
N LYS A 96 0.24 6.86 -20.02
CA LYS A 96 -0.37 6.49 -21.31
C LYS A 96 0.57 5.64 -22.16
N ALA A 97 1.42 4.88 -21.49
CA ALA A 97 2.36 4.03 -22.18
C ALA A 97 1.62 2.85 -22.78
N ALA A 98 2.10 2.41 -23.93
CA ALA A 98 1.54 1.24 -24.59
C ALA A 98 2.19 -0.01 -24.01
N PHE A 99 1.90 -0.27 -22.72
CA PHE A 99 2.43 -1.44 -22.09
C PHE A 99 1.56 -2.65 -22.31
N SER A 100 2.17 -3.76 -22.62
CA SER A 100 1.48 -5.04 -22.57
C SER A 100 1.88 -5.72 -21.26
N ALA A 101 1.04 -6.62 -20.76
CA ALA A 101 1.37 -7.37 -19.56
C ALA A 101 2.68 -8.16 -19.71
N PRO A 102 2.93 -8.85 -20.86
CA PRO A 102 4.21 -9.53 -21.01
C PRO A 102 5.41 -8.60 -20.93
N SER A 103 5.33 -7.42 -21.54
CA SER A 103 6.44 -6.46 -21.48
C SER A 103 6.71 -6.00 -20.07
N PHE A 104 5.66 -5.75 -19.30
CA PHE A 104 5.79 -5.33 -17.92
C PHE A 104 6.42 -6.42 -17.06
N VAL A 105 5.95 -7.66 -17.22
CA VAL A 105 6.49 -8.79 -16.46
C VAL A 105 7.96 -9.00 -16.80
N MET A 106 8.33 -8.90 -18.07
CA MET A 106 9.72 -9.04 -18.47
C MET A 106 10.60 -7.97 -17.85
N ALA A 107 10.10 -6.74 -17.79
CA ALA A 107 10.86 -5.64 -17.19
C ALA A 107 11.11 -5.92 -15.70
N ILE A 108 10.11 -6.42 -14.98
CA ILE A 108 10.27 -6.76 -13.57
C ILE A 108 11.28 -7.89 -13.40
N LEU A 109 11.16 -8.94 -14.19
CA LEU A 109 12.06 -10.08 -14.08
C LEU A 109 13.52 -9.70 -14.34
N LYS A 110 13.74 -8.72 -15.20
CA LYS A 110 15.11 -8.28 -15.51
C LYS A 110 15.75 -7.53 -14.34
N THR A 111 14.97 -7.06 -13.38
CA THR A 111 15.56 -6.39 -12.21
C THR A 111 16.13 -7.38 -11.20
N GLU A 112 15.75 -8.65 -11.27
CA GLU A 112 16.27 -9.64 -10.36
C GLU A 112 17.61 -10.13 -10.86
N THR A 113 18.63 -10.04 -10.04
CA THR A 113 19.98 -10.44 -10.42
C THR A 113 20.32 -11.86 -9.97
N ASP A 114 19.61 -12.40 -8.99
CA ASP A 114 19.82 -13.77 -8.54
C ASP A 114 19.13 -14.73 -9.50
N LYS A 115 19.92 -15.46 -10.25
CA LYS A 115 19.42 -16.35 -11.28
C LYS A 115 18.49 -17.44 -10.73
N LYS A 116 18.84 -17.97 -9.57
CA LYS A 116 18.04 -19.03 -8.95
C LYS A 116 16.68 -18.50 -8.52
N LYS A 117 16.65 -17.33 -7.93
CA LYS A 117 15.41 -16.68 -7.51
C LYS A 117 14.58 -16.32 -8.72
N LYS A 118 15.23 -15.83 -9.77
CA LYS A 118 14.52 -15.49 -11.01
C LYS A 118 13.82 -16.70 -11.61
N LEU A 119 14.50 -17.85 -11.65
CA LEU A 119 13.90 -19.08 -12.16
C LEU A 119 12.71 -19.52 -11.31
N GLN A 120 12.83 -19.35 -10.01
CA GLN A 120 11.74 -19.66 -9.09
C GLN A 120 10.53 -18.79 -9.36
N GLU A 121 10.74 -17.51 -9.54
CA GLU A 121 9.64 -16.57 -9.83
C GLU A 121 9.00 -16.89 -11.17
N ILE A 122 9.78 -17.28 -12.16
CA ILE A 122 9.24 -17.67 -13.45
C ILE A 122 8.34 -18.89 -13.32
N GLN A 123 8.78 -19.89 -12.54
CA GLN A 123 7.97 -21.09 -12.33
C GLN A 123 6.64 -20.77 -11.64
N GLU A 124 6.70 -19.94 -10.62
CA GLU A 124 5.47 -19.52 -9.93
C GLU A 124 4.54 -18.79 -10.87
N LEU A 125 5.09 -17.90 -11.67
CA LEU A 125 4.31 -17.13 -12.61
C LEU A 125 3.65 -18.01 -13.65
N GLU A 126 4.40 -18.98 -14.18
CA GLU A 126 3.85 -19.94 -15.16
C GLU A 126 2.66 -20.70 -14.57
N GLN A 127 2.79 -21.14 -13.33
CA GLN A 127 1.73 -21.87 -12.67
C GLN A 127 0.49 -21.00 -12.44
N LEU A 128 0.69 -19.79 -11.97
CA LEU A 128 -0.41 -18.87 -11.74
C LEU A 128 -1.13 -18.51 -13.03
N LEU A 129 -0.39 -18.34 -14.12
CA LEU A 129 -0.98 -18.02 -15.41
C LEU A 129 -1.80 -19.19 -15.93
N GLU A 130 -1.32 -20.41 -15.75
CA GLU A 130 -2.07 -21.60 -16.16
C GLU A 130 -3.40 -21.69 -15.41
N GLU A 131 -3.34 -21.47 -14.11
CA GLU A 131 -4.55 -21.51 -13.28
C GLU A 131 -5.53 -20.41 -13.66
N TYR A 132 -5.03 -19.21 -13.89
CA TYR A 132 -5.88 -18.10 -14.26
C TYR A 132 -6.55 -18.34 -15.61
N LYS A 133 -5.79 -18.90 -16.53
CA LYS A 133 -6.30 -19.20 -17.87
C LYS A 133 -7.52 -20.12 -17.82
N LYS A 134 -7.54 -21.03 -16.86
CA LYS A 134 -8.67 -21.95 -16.69
C LYS A 134 -9.94 -21.26 -16.23
N THR A 135 -9.83 -20.05 -15.67
CA THR A 135 -10.99 -19.30 -15.21
C THR A 135 -11.62 -18.47 -16.33
N LEU A 136 -10.96 -18.37 -17.47
CA LEU A 136 -11.47 -17.63 -18.62
C LEU A 136 -12.25 -18.56 -19.55
#